data_ac58ce55b3793cc57fcf95389dc7b8dd
#
_entry.id   ac58ce55b3793cc57fcf95389dc7b8dd
#
_cell.length_a   1.000
_cell.length_b   1.000
_cell.length_c   1.000
_cell.angle_alpha   90.00
_cell.angle_beta   90.00
_cell.angle_gamma   90.00
#
_symmetry.space_group_name_H-M   'P 1'
#
loop_
_entity.id
_entity.type
_entity.pdbx_description
1 polymer ?
#
loop_
_entity_poly.entity_id
_entity_poly.type
_entity_poly.pdbx_seq_one_letter_code
_entity_poly.pdbx_strand_id
1 'polypeptide(L)'
;MKKIIFLVSALFLIFLSSCGKKEEIKEEKVEVTTRVYKSEIGDITVPSNPQRIVVLNSSLSGHLLALNAPIIGIDKWSKDNPTFSSMVKDIPVVSDENLEQIIELNPDLIITASTDKNLEKLKTIAPTVTYTYNKVDYLTQFIEIGKLINKEEEATNWVNDFKAEAKKLGEEVKSKIGQNTTVTVIESYEKQLYLFGNNFA
;
A
#
# COMPACT_ATOMS: atom_id res chain seq x y z
N MET A 1 39.86 -32.17 -57.50
CA MET A 1 40.04 -31.73 -56.13
C MET A 1 40.13 -30.23 -55.94
N LYS A 2 40.79 -29.45 -56.84
CA LYS A 2 40.89 -27.97 -56.64
C LYS A 2 39.58 -27.18 -56.80
N LYS A 3 38.59 -27.67 -57.55
CA LYS A 3 37.29 -26.99 -57.75
C LYS A 3 36.31 -27.14 -56.56
N ILE A 4 36.46 -28.20 -55.74
CA ILE A 4 35.62 -28.44 -54.58
C ILE A 4 36.06 -27.55 -53.38
N ILE A 5 37.35 -27.27 -53.28
CA ILE A 5 37.91 -26.39 -52.22
C ILE A 5 37.44 -24.94 -52.38
N PHE A 6 37.25 -24.46 -53.64
CA PHE A 6 36.76 -23.11 -53.90
C PHE A 6 35.28 -22.94 -53.57
N LEU A 7 34.46 -23.98 -53.73
CA LEU A 7 33.02 -23.96 -53.39
C LEU A 7 32.79 -23.98 -51.89
N VAL A 8 33.61 -24.70 -51.12
CA VAL A 8 33.53 -24.72 -49.65
C VAL A 8 34.00 -23.41 -49.02
N SER A 9 35.03 -22.75 -49.64
CA SER A 9 35.50 -21.45 -49.17
C SER A 9 34.49 -20.31 -49.42
N ALA A 10 33.72 -20.36 -50.51
CA ALA A 10 32.68 -19.38 -50.81
C ALA A 10 31.45 -19.52 -49.89
N LEU A 11 31.15 -20.75 -49.41
CA LEU A 11 30.03 -21.00 -48.52
C LEU A 11 30.32 -20.54 -47.05
N PHE A 12 31.61 -20.50 -46.67
CA PHE A 12 32.00 -20.05 -45.31
C PHE A 12 31.99 -18.53 -45.13
N LEU A 13 32.05 -17.76 -46.25
CA LEU A 13 32.00 -16.29 -46.19
C LEU A 13 30.57 -15.73 -46.08
N ILE A 14 29.53 -16.54 -46.27
CA ILE A 14 28.13 -16.08 -46.15
C ILE A 14 27.63 -16.08 -44.70
N PHE A 15 28.29 -16.81 -43.79
CA PHE A 15 27.91 -16.87 -42.38
C PHE A 15 28.47 -15.72 -41.48
N LEU A 16 29.32 -14.86 -42.01
CA LEU A 16 29.91 -13.75 -41.26
C LEU A 16 29.13 -12.42 -41.40
N SER A 17 28.02 -12.39 -42.15
CA SER A 17 27.19 -11.20 -42.34
C SER A 17 25.96 -11.18 -41.44
N SER A 18 25.92 -12.01 -40.36
CA SER A 18 24.94 -11.86 -39.28
C SER A 18 25.38 -10.71 -38.37
N CYS A 19 25.30 -9.50 -38.92
CA CYS A 19 25.42 -8.27 -38.14
C CYS A 19 24.22 -8.23 -37.22
N GLY A 20 24.46 -8.58 -35.93
CA GLY A 20 23.46 -8.50 -34.90
C GLY A 20 22.84 -7.11 -34.87
N LYS A 21 21.58 -6.99 -35.26
CA LYS A 21 20.77 -5.87 -34.84
C LYS A 21 20.84 -5.89 -33.32
N LYS A 22 21.58 -4.95 -32.75
CA LYS A 22 21.31 -4.51 -31.38
C LYS A 22 19.85 -4.06 -31.38
N GLU A 23 18.96 -4.89 -30.85
CA GLU A 23 17.69 -4.40 -30.38
C GLU A 23 18.06 -3.42 -29.25
N GLU A 24 17.99 -2.14 -29.56
CA GLU A 24 17.87 -1.13 -28.53
C GLU A 24 16.60 -1.50 -27.77
N ILE A 25 16.78 -2.06 -26.58
CA ILE A 25 15.71 -2.12 -25.58
C ILE A 25 15.39 -0.65 -25.34
N LYS A 26 14.37 -0.14 -26.03
CA LYS A 26 13.72 1.10 -25.62
C LYS A 26 13.19 0.79 -24.23
N GLU A 27 13.89 1.29 -23.22
CA GLU A 27 13.27 1.49 -21.91
C GLU A 27 12.03 2.34 -22.18
N GLU A 28 10.88 1.70 -22.19
CA GLU A 28 9.60 2.37 -22.21
C GLU A 28 9.54 3.16 -20.91
N LYS A 29 9.85 4.45 -21.03
CA LYS A 29 9.77 5.38 -19.91
C LYS A 29 8.30 5.41 -19.52
N VAL A 30 7.93 4.62 -18.50
CA VAL A 30 6.58 4.64 -17.94
C VAL A 30 6.34 6.08 -17.52
N GLU A 31 5.53 6.79 -18.28
CA GLU A 31 5.16 8.16 -18.00
C GLU A 31 4.29 8.11 -16.74
N VAL A 32 4.87 8.48 -15.60
CA VAL A 32 4.16 8.50 -14.31
C VAL A 32 3.12 9.61 -14.39
N THR A 33 1.87 9.24 -14.68
CA THR A 33 0.76 10.18 -14.64
C THR A 33 0.49 10.56 -13.19
N THR A 34 0.25 11.85 -12.95
CA THR A 34 -0.05 12.39 -11.62
C THR A 34 -1.44 13.01 -11.59
N ARG A 35 -2.01 13.12 -10.40
CA ARG A 35 -3.27 13.82 -10.14
C ARG A 35 -3.22 14.60 -8.84
N VAL A 36 -4.11 15.55 -8.70
CA VAL A 36 -4.29 16.27 -7.44
C VAL A 36 -5.19 15.44 -6.52
N TYR A 37 -4.69 15.17 -5.32
CA TYR A 37 -5.44 14.55 -4.23
C TYR A 37 -5.75 15.60 -3.16
N LYS A 38 -7.01 15.69 -2.75
CA LYS A 38 -7.44 16.57 -1.66
C LYS A 38 -7.19 15.90 -0.33
N SER A 39 -6.06 16.23 0.29
CA SER A 39 -5.68 15.70 1.59
C SER A 39 -6.23 16.55 2.74
N GLU A 40 -6.02 16.07 3.97
CA GLU A 40 -6.40 16.82 5.17
C GLU A 40 -5.68 18.16 5.36
N ILE A 41 -4.51 18.31 4.73
CA ILE A 41 -3.64 19.49 4.83
C ILE A 41 -3.60 20.32 3.54
N GLY A 42 -4.51 20.05 2.59
CA GLY A 42 -4.60 20.72 1.31
C GLY A 42 -4.36 19.81 0.12
N ASP A 43 -4.25 20.40 -1.04
CA ASP A 43 -4.05 19.69 -2.30
C ASP A 43 -2.61 19.20 -2.42
N ILE A 44 -2.44 17.90 -2.74
CA ILE A 44 -1.14 17.26 -2.94
C ILE A 44 -1.15 16.58 -4.31
N THR A 45 -0.10 16.81 -5.09
CA THR A 45 0.12 16.06 -6.34
C THR A 45 0.67 14.68 -6.02
N VAL A 46 -0.05 13.64 -6.38
CA VAL A 46 0.31 12.23 -6.15
C VAL A 46 0.29 11.45 -7.46
N PRO A 47 0.97 10.30 -7.56
CA PRO A 47 0.80 9.39 -8.69
C PRO A 47 -0.66 9.02 -8.88
N SER A 48 -1.14 8.97 -10.13
CA SER A 48 -2.51 8.50 -10.42
C SER A 48 -2.73 7.05 -10.00
N ASN A 49 -1.67 6.25 -10.04
CA ASN A 49 -1.67 4.85 -9.63
C ASN A 49 -0.34 4.54 -8.93
N PRO A 50 -0.22 4.77 -7.62
CA PRO A 50 1.01 4.54 -6.86
C PRO A 50 1.44 3.08 -6.94
N GLN A 51 2.73 2.83 -7.17
CA GLN A 51 3.30 1.49 -7.32
C GLN A 51 4.33 1.15 -6.23
N ARG A 52 4.75 2.14 -5.46
CA ARG A 52 5.82 2.00 -4.47
C ARG A 52 5.47 2.76 -3.19
N ILE A 53 4.59 2.17 -2.38
CA ILE A 53 4.03 2.84 -1.19
C ILE A 53 4.84 2.49 0.05
N VAL A 54 5.28 3.50 0.77
CA VAL A 54 5.80 3.38 2.14
C VAL A 54 4.70 3.82 3.12
N VAL A 55 4.40 2.98 4.11
CA VAL A 55 3.45 3.31 5.18
C VAL A 55 4.15 3.27 6.54
N LEU A 56 4.07 4.37 7.28
CA LEU A 56 4.79 4.58 8.54
C LEU A 56 3.88 4.60 9.78
N ASN A 57 2.63 4.18 9.62
CA ASN A 57 1.67 4.16 10.71
C ASN A 57 0.80 2.91 10.70
N SER A 58 0.81 2.17 11.81
CA SER A 58 0.13 0.88 11.94
C SER A 58 -1.39 0.95 11.80
N SER A 59 -2.01 2.07 12.15
CA SER A 59 -3.46 2.24 11.98
C SER A 59 -3.89 2.36 10.52
N LEU A 60 -2.94 2.65 9.61
CA LEU A 60 -3.19 2.82 8.18
C LEU A 60 -2.83 1.58 7.36
N SER A 61 -1.90 0.77 7.87
CA SER A 61 -1.37 -0.41 7.15
C SER A 61 -2.46 -1.43 6.82
N GLY A 62 -3.39 -1.68 7.73
CA GLY A 62 -4.50 -2.63 7.51
C GLY A 62 -5.39 -2.25 6.33
N HIS A 63 -5.65 -0.97 6.12
CA HIS A 63 -6.42 -0.47 4.99
C HIS A 63 -5.71 -0.75 3.65
N LEU A 64 -4.42 -0.47 3.59
CA LEU A 64 -3.61 -0.69 2.41
C LEU A 64 -3.46 -2.18 2.08
N LEU A 65 -3.26 -3.03 3.10
CA LEU A 65 -3.18 -4.49 2.94
C LEU A 65 -4.49 -5.06 2.43
N ALA A 66 -5.64 -4.63 2.96
CA ALA A 66 -6.96 -5.08 2.53
C ALA A 66 -7.26 -4.70 1.06
N LEU A 67 -6.69 -3.61 0.58
CA LEU A 67 -6.79 -3.17 -0.81
C LEU A 67 -5.68 -3.73 -1.71
N ASN A 68 -4.85 -4.66 -1.24
CA ASN A 68 -3.71 -5.21 -1.97
C ASN A 68 -2.83 -4.09 -2.57
N ALA A 69 -2.55 -3.06 -1.78
CA ALA A 69 -1.70 -1.96 -2.21
C ALA A 69 -0.24 -2.40 -2.33
N PRO A 70 0.54 -1.86 -3.28
CA PRO A 70 1.94 -2.23 -3.50
C PRO A 70 2.86 -1.61 -2.43
N ILE A 71 2.78 -2.13 -1.20
CA ILE A 71 3.58 -1.68 -0.06
C ILE A 71 5.01 -2.21 -0.19
N ILE A 72 5.99 -1.31 -0.16
CA ILE A 72 7.42 -1.62 -0.26
C ILE A 72 8.20 -1.35 1.02
N GLY A 73 7.57 -0.70 2.00
CA GLY A 73 8.13 -0.44 3.32
C GLY A 73 7.03 -0.22 4.33
N ILE A 74 7.17 -0.79 5.52
CA ILE A 74 6.12 -0.82 6.54
C ILE A 74 6.70 -0.57 7.93
N ASP A 75 5.91 0.01 8.83
CA ASP A 75 6.31 0.22 10.21
C ASP A 75 6.47 -1.10 11.00
N LYS A 76 7.24 -1.04 12.09
CA LYS A 76 7.53 -2.22 12.91
C LYS A 76 6.29 -2.86 13.54
N TRP A 77 5.32 -2.05 14.02
CA TRP A 77 4.10 -2.57 14.63
C TRP A 77 3.26 -3.38 13.66
N SER A 78 3.12 -2.88 12.43
CA SER A 78 2.46 -3.60 11.35
C SER A 78 3.20 -4.87 10.96
N LYS A 79 4.53 -4.81 10.91
CA LYS A 79 5.38 -5.98 10.61
C LYS A 79 5.24 -7.09 11.64
N ASP A 80 5.17 -6.73 12.92
CA ASP A 80 5.08 -7.67 14.04
C ASP A 80 3.64 -8.13 14.31
N ASN A 81 2.64 -7.56 13.62
CA ASN A 81 1.24 -7.94 13.81
C ASN A 81 0.99 -9.37 13.27
N PRO A 82 0.60 -10.33 14.13
CA PRO A 82 0.40 -11.72 13.70
C PRO A 82 -0.67 -11.88 12.62
N THR A 83 -1.68 -10.99 12.58
CA THR A 83 -2.73 -11.00 11.55
C THR A 83 -2.17 -10.65 10.17
N PHE A 84 -1.12 -9.83 10.11
CA PHE A 84 -0.51 -9.39 8.85
C PHE A 84 0.69 -10.24 8.43
N SER A 85 1.19 -11.12 9.29
CA SER A 85 2.49 -11.80 9.16
C SER A 85 2.74 -12.44 7.80
N SER A 86 1.74 -13.09 7.21
CA SER A 86 1.86 -13.70 5.88
C SER A 86 1.91 -12.68 4.74
N MET A 87 1.20 -11.56 4.89
CA MET A 87 1.09 -10.50 3.88
C MET A 87 2.32 -9.61 3.84
N VAL A 88 2.97 -9.40 4.99
CA VAL A 88 4.11 -8.46 5.14
C VAL A 88 5.46 -9.15 5.23
N LYS A 89 5.52 -10.47 5.03
CA LYS A 89 6.72 -11.30 5.24
C LYS A 89 7.96 -10.73 4.56
N ASP A 90 7.84 -10.33 3.31
CA ASP A 90 8.95 -9.88 2.48
C ASP A 90 9.08 -8.34 2.41
N ILE A 91 8.21 -7.61 3.12
CA ILE A 91 8.25 -6.15 3.18
C ILE A 91 9.25 -5.72 4.26
N PRO A 92 10.27 -4.89 3.94
CA PRO A 92 11.20 -4.38 4.93
C PRO A 92 10.54 -3.46 5.95
N VAL A 93 11.06 -3.49 7.18
CA VAL A 93 10.69 -2.52 8.22
C VAL A 93 11.40 -1.20 7.95
N VAL A 94 10.65 -0.11 8.00
CA VAL A 94 11.16 1.25 7.88
C VAL A 94 10.65 2.12 9.04
N SER A 95 11.34 3.21 9.29
CA SER A 95 10.98 4.19 10.32
C SER A 95 11.21 5.61 9.79
N ASP A 96 10.38 6.55 10.22
CA ASP A 96 10.57 7.98 9.98
C ASP A 96 11.86 8.54 10.60
N GLU A 97 12.46 7.82 11.55
CA GLU A 97 13.77 8.15 12.13
C GLU A 97 14.94 7.74 11.22
N ASN A 98 14.73 6.79 10.29
CA ASN A 98 15.76 6.33 9.35
C ASN A 98 15.36 6.64 7.90
N LEU A 99 15.53 7.90 7.51
CA LEU A 99 15.15 8.39 6.18
C LEU A 99 15.98 7.75 5.06
N GLU A 100 17.22 7.32 5.32
CA GLU A 100 18.09 6.69 4.33
C GLU A 100 17.46 5.39 3.81
N GLN A 101 16.92 4.57 4.70
CA GLN A 101 16.19 3.35 4.29
C GLN A 101 14.97 3.66 3.42
N ILE A 102 14.26 4.74 3.72
CA ILE A 102 13.10 5.14 2.91
C ILE A 102 13.56 5.60 1.53
N ILE A 103 14.65 6.39 1.45
CA ILE A 103 15.23 6.84 0.18
C ILE A 103 15.69 5.67 -0.68
N GLU A 104 16.35 4.67 -0.10
CA GLU A 104 16.81 3.45 -0.80
C GLU A 104 15.66 2.66 -1.42
N LEU A 105 14.50 2.68 -0.79
CA LEU A 105 13.30 2.04 -1.32
C LEU A 105 12.71 2.80 -2.52
N ASN A 106 13.12 4.05 -2.78
CA ASN A 106 12.62 4.89 -3.86
C ASN A 106 11.08 4.86 -3.98
N PRO A 107 10.35 5.29 -2.92
CA PRO A 107 8.89 5.30 -2.93
C PRO A 107 8.35 6.35 -3.91
N ASP A 108 7.16 6.10 -4.44
CA ASP A 108 6.39 7.07 -5.22
C ASP A 108 5.25 7.71 -4.39
N LEU A 109 4.97 7.15 -3.20
CA LEU A 109 4.01 7.68 -2.24
C LEU A 109 4.42 7.28 -0.82
N ILE A 110 4.35 8.23 0.12
CA ILE A 110 4.51 7.98 1.55
C ILE A 110 3.19 8.29 2.25
N ILE A 111 2.76 7.40 3.15
CA ILE A 111 1.55 7.56 3.95
C ILE A 111 1.93 7.46 5.43
N THR A 112 1.58 8.49 6.23
CA THR A 112 1.93 8.55 7.65
C THR A 112 0.85 9.26 8.48
N ALA A 113 1.06 9.37 9.79
CA ALA A 113 0.18 10.14 10.66
C ALA A 113 0.47 11.65 10.58
N SER A 114 -0.53 12.48 10.82
CA SER A 114 -0.38 13.95 10.86
C SER A 114 0.54 14.43 12.00
N THR A 115 0.80 13.57 12.98
CA THR A 115 1.68 13.82 14.13
C THR A 115 3.13 13.43 13.89
N ASP A 116 3.47 12.95 12.69
CA ASP A 116 4.83 12.57 12.34
C ASP A 116 5.78 13.78 12.42
N LYS A 117 6.84 13.66 13.22
CA LYS A 117 7.79 14.74 13.50
C LYS A 117 8.73 15.03 12.32
N ASN A 118 8.90 14.07 11.44
CA ASN A 118 9.77 14.16 10.28
C ASN A 118 9.02 14.45 8.97
N LEU A 119 7.76 14.86 9.05
CA LEU A 119 6.88 15.10 7.91
C LEU A 119 7.53 15.96 6.81
N GLU A 120 8.17 17.07 7.17
CA GLU A 120 8.81 17.96 6.20
C GLU A 120 9.99 17.30 5.49
N LYS A 121 10.70 16.40 6.15
CA LYS A 121 11.77 15.62 5.53
C LYS A 121 11.21 14.53 4.61
N LEU A 122 10.15 13.85 5.03
CA LEU A 122 9.47 12.83 4.22
C LEU A 122 8.96 13.43 2.90
N LYS A 123 8.41 14.62 2.92
CA LYS A 123 7.96 15.36 1.73
C LYS A 123 9.08 15.65 0.72
N THR A 124 10.35 15.65 1.15
CA THR A 124 11.48 15.82 0.23
C THR A 124 11.85 14.53 -0.49
N ILE A 125 11.37 13.38 -0.01
CA ILE A 125 11.64 12.06 -0.58
C ILE A 125 10.59 11.70 -1.63
N ALA A 126 9.30 11.82 -1.26
CA ALA A 126 8.18 11.52 -2.15
C ALA A 126 6.92 12.30 -1.72
N PRO A 127 5.88 12.39 -2.57
CA PRO A 127 4.56 12.86 -2.17
C PRO A 127 4.14 12.18 -0.88
N THR A 128 3.85 12.95 0.17
CA THR A 128 3.54 12.43 1.51
C THR A 128 2.15 12.88 1.91
N VAL A 129 1.26 11.91 2.13
CA VAL A 129 -0.11 12.13 2.59
C VAL A 129 -0.24 11.71 4.03
N THR A 130 -0.87 12.56 4.83
CA THR A 130 -1.07 12.33 6.27
C THR A 130 -2.54 12.15 6.60
N TYR A 131 -2.78 11.32 7.62
CA TYR A 131 -4.09 11.13 8.21
C TYR A 131 -4.04 11.43 9.72
N THR A 132 -5.07 12.10 10.20
CA THR A 132 -5.22 12.43 11.62
C THR A 132 -6.06 11.35 12.30
N TYR A 133 -5.54 10.78 13.37
CA TYR A 133 -6.24 9.77 14.16
C TYR A 133 -7.63 10.26 14.63
N ASN A 134 -8.66 9.45 14.45
CA ASN A 134 -10.06 9.77 14.81
C ASN A 134 -10.68 11.01 14.13
N LYS A 135 -10.12 11.51 13.05
CA LYS A 135 -10.73 12.61 12.28
C LYS A 135 -12.00 12.19 11.56
N VAL A 136 -12.00 10.97 11.07
CA VAL A 136 -13.16 10.28 10.47
C VAL A 136 -13.26 8.88 11.05
N ASP A 137 -14.42 8.23 10.89
CA ASP A 137 -14.57 6.83 11.29
C ASP A 137 -13.71 5.90 10.41
N TYR A 138 -13.47 4.70 10.91
CA TYR A 138 -12.59 3.70 10.30
C TYR A 138 -13.00 3.33 8.86
N LEU A 139 -14.29 3.18 8.58
CA LEU A 139 -14.78 2.81 7.25
C LEU A 139 -14.68 3.97 6.26
N THR A 140 -14.91 5.19 6.72
CA THR A 140 -14.69 6.41 5.93
C THR A 140 -13.20 6.55 5.60
N GLN A 141 -12.30 6.33 6.57
CA GLN A 141 -10.84 6.37 6.34
C GLN A 141 -10.42 5.32 5.32
N PHE A 142 -11.02 4.12 5.34
CA PHE A 142 -10.75 3.09 4.35
C PHE A 142 -11.07 3.55 2.92
N ILE A 143 -12.22 4.22 2.72
CA ILE A 143 -12.60 4.77 1.41
C ILE A 143 -11.66 5.90 0.99
N GLU A 144 -11.27 6.80 1.92
CA GLU A 144 -10.32 7.88 1.61
C GLU A 144 -8.95 7.34 1.19
N ILE A 145 -8.46 6.28 1.83
CA ILE A 145 -7.24 5.60 1.42
C ILE A 145 -7.42 4.93 0.05
N GLY A 146 -8.58 4.32 -0.20
CA GLY A 146 -8.94 3.80 -1.53
C GLY A 146 -8.88 4.88 -2.61
N LYS A 147 -9.42 6.06 -2.34
CA LYS A 147 -9.31 7.23 -3.25
C LYS A 147 -7.85 7.61 -3.49
N LEU A 148 -7.03 7.64 -2.43
CA LEU A 148 -5.62 8.00 -2.55
C LEU A 148 -4.84 7.06 -3.47
N ILE A 149 -5.13 5.77 -3.45
CA ILE A 149 -4.41 4.77 -4.25
C ILE A 149 -5.13 4.34 -5.53
N ASN A 150 -6.16 5.11 -5.95
CA ASN A 150 -6.98 4.83 -7.14
C ASN A 150 -7.78 3.51 -7.08
N LYS A 151 -8.25 3.16 -5.88
CA LYS A 151 -9.08 1.97 -5.59
C LYS A 151 -10.37 2.35 -4.84
N GLU A 152 -10.96 3.52 -5.15
CA GLU A 152 -12.15 4.03 -4.47
C GLU A 152 -13.36 3.07 -4.62
N GLU A 153 -13.59 2.55 -5.81
CA GLU A 153 -14.69 1.63 -6.08
C GLU A 153 -14.52 0.33 -5.29
N GLU A 154 -13.30 -0.25 -5.29
CA GLU A 154 -12.97 -1.46 -4.53
C GLU A 154 -13.19 -1.24 -3.03
N ALA A 155 -12.70 -0.12 -2.48
CA ALA A 155 -12.88 0.24 -1.08
C ALA A 155 -14.37 0.45 -0.72
N THR A 156 -15.13 1.13 -1.58
CA THR A 156 -16.56 1.39 -1.36
C THR A 156 -17.36 0.08 -1.37
N ASN A 157 -17.10 -0.80 -2.31
CA ASN A 157 -17.76 -2.10 -2.39
C ASN A 157 -17.43 -2.95 -1.15
N TRP A 158 -16.18 -3.01 -0.75
CA TRP A 158 -15.77 -3.71 0.46
C TRP A 158 -16.51 -3.20 1.71
N VAL A 159 -16.61 -1.88 1.88
CA VAL A 159 -17.32 -1.26 3.01
C VAL A 159 -18.82 -1.60 2.98
N ASN A 160 -19.45 -1.61 1.81
CA ASN A 160 -20.85 -1.96 1.67
C ASN A 160 -21.10 -3.42 2.04
N ASP A 161 -20.26 -4.33 1.56
CA ASP A 161 -20.34 -5.76 1.88
C ASP A 161 -20.11 -6.00 3.37
N PHE A 162 -19.10 -5.35 3.96
CA PHE A 162 -18.85 -5.42 5.39
C PHE A 162 -20.05 -4.96 6.22
N LYS A 163 -20.67 -3.84 5.87
CA LYS A 163 -21.87 -3.32 6.56
C LYS A 163 -23.06 -4.28 6.45
N ALA A 164 -23.25 -4.88 5.28
CA ALA A 164 -24.33 -5.84 5.05
C ALA A 164 -24.12 -7.11 5.89
N GLU A 165 -22.91 -7.65 5.91
CA GLU A 165 -22.55 -8.81 6.71
C GLU A 165 -22.64 -8.52 8.22
N ALA A 166 -22.08 -7.40 8.68
CA ALA A 166 -22.16 -6.98 10.07
C ALA A 166 -23.62 -6.85 10.56
N LYS A 167 -24.51 -6.28 9.73
CA LYS A 167 -25.94 -6.21 10.04
C LYS A 167 -26.58 -7.60 10.17
N LYS A 168 -26.33 -8.48 9.20
CA LYS A 168 -26.84 -9.86 9.21
C LYS A 168 -26.38 -10.63 10.46
N LEU A 169 -25.10 -10.58 10.77
CA LEU A 169 -24.53 -11.23 11.95
C LEU A 169 -25.07 -10.62 13.26
N GLY A 170 -25.26 -9.30 13.30
CA GLY A 170 -25.85 -8.63 14.45
C GLY A 170 -27.31 -9.07 14.70
N GLU A 171 -28.12 -9.28 13.67
CA GLU A 171 -29.47 -9.83 13.79
C GLU A 171 -29.45 -11.29 14.29
N GLU A 172 -28.54 -12.10 13.78
CA GLU A 172 -28.36 -13.48 14.23
C GLU A 172 -27.93 -13.54 15.71
N VAL A 173 -26.97 -12.74 16.12
CA VAL A 173 -26.55 -12.64 17.52
C VAL A 173 -27.74 -12.23 18.41
N LYS A 174 -28.48 -11.18 18.05
CA LYS A 174 -29.66 -10.73 18.82
C LYS A 174 -30.72 -11.81 18.93
N SER A 175 -30.90 -12.62 17.90
CA SER A 175 -31.86 -13.75 17.96
C SER A 175 -31.50 -14.82 18.99
N LYS A 176 -30.17 -14.99 19.22
CA LYS A 176 -29.64 -16.02 20.16
C LYS A 176 -29.55 -15.52 21.59
N ILE A 177 -29.12 -14.28 21.80
CA ILE A 177 -28.85 -13.73 23.16
C ILE A 177 -29.93 -12.78 23.67
N GLY A 178 -30.91 -12.43 22.85
CA GLY A 178 -32.02 -11.53 23.18
C GLY A 178 -31.76 -10.06 22.76
N GLN A 179 -32.86 -9.35 22.49
CA GLN A 179 -32.84 -7.98 21.93
C GLN A 179 -32.33 -6.94 22.94
N ASN A 180 -32.47 -7.20 24.23
CA ASN A 180 -32.13 -6.27 25.31
C ASN A 180 -30.80 -6.60 26.00
N THR A 181 -30.02 -7.52 25.42
CA THR A 181 -28.71 -7.88 25.96
C THR A 181 -27.71 -6.73 25.74
N THR A 182 -27.00 -6.36 26.81
CA THR A 182 -25.92 -5.37 26.74
C THR A 182 -24.58 -6.09 26.61
N VAL A 183 -23.66 -5.47 25.88
CA VAL A 183 -22.28 -5.94 25.68
C VAL A 183 -21.33 -4.87 26.21
N THR A 184 -20.31 -5.31 26.92
CA THR A 184 -19.23 -4.43 27.38
C THR A 184 -17.92 -4.89 26.72
N VAL A 185 -17.18 -3.96 26.11
CA VAL A 185 -15.84 -4.21 25.59
C VAL A 185 -14.83 -3.75 26.64
N ILE A 186 -13.95 -4.67 27.03
CA ILE A 186 -12.92 -4.44 28.03
C ILE A 186 -11.58 -4.82 27.41
N GLU A 187 -10.61 -3.94 27.52
CA GLU A 187 -9.22 -4.19 27.15
C GLU A 187 -8.34 -4.15 28.39
N SER A 188 -7.39 -5.07 28.50
CA SER A 188 -6.35 -5.06 29.52
C SER A 188 -5.02 -4.72 28.87
N TYR A 189 -4.44 -3.57 29.25
CA TYR A 189 -3.15 -3.13 28.75
C TYR A 189 -2.35 -2.48 29.88
N GLU A 190 -1.05 -2.83 30.02
CA GLU A 190 -0.12 -2.28 31.04
C GLU A 190 -0.66 -2.29 32.46
N LYS A 191 -1.31 -3.40 32.91
CA LYS A 191 -1.94 -3.57 34.20
C LYS A 191 -3.12 -2.62 34.49
N GLN A 192 -3.70 -2.04 33.44
CA GLN A 192 -4.90 -1.23 33.48
C GLN A 192 -6.04 -1.91 32.74
N LEU A 193 -7.28 -1.59 33.14
CA LEU A 193 -8.48 -2.02 32.41
C LEU A 193 -9.12 -0.80 31.77
N TYR A 194 -9.36 -0.91 30.47
CA TYR A 194 -10.06 0.09 29.69
C TYR A 194 -11.48 -0.40 29.38
N LEU A 195 -12.46 0.40 29.72
CA LEU A 195 -13.86 0.17 29.39
C LEU A 195 -14.24 1.08 28.25
N PHE A 196 -14.70 0.49 27.14
CA PHE A 196 -15.12 1.26 25.98
C PHE A 196 -16.59 1.60 26.07
N GLY A 197 -16.91 2.88 25.91
CA GLY A 197 -18.28 3.38 25.84
C GLY A 197 -18.91 3.21 24.45
N ASN A 198 -20.17 3.64 24.33
CA ASN A 198 -20.94 3.48 23.09
C ASN A 198 -20.42 4.29 21.88
N ASN A 199 -19.50 5.22 22.10
CA ASN A 199 -18.94 6.10 21.06
C ASN A 199 -17.53 5.68 20.63
N PHE A 200 -17.13 4.47 21.00
CA PHE A 200 -15.86 3.92 20.55
C PHE A 200 -16.08 3.24 19.19
N ALA A 201 -15.64 3.92 18.14
CA ALA A 201 -15.60 3.39 16.77
C ALA A 201 -14.38 3.94 16.05
#